data_26beced3286bb61acdd097d2ce71c855
#
_entry.id   26beced3286bb61acdd097d2ce71c855
#
_cell.length_a   1.000
_cell.length_b   1.000
_cell.length_c   1.000
_cell.angle_alpha   90.00
_cell.angle_beta   90.00
_cell.angle_gamma   90.00
#
_symmetry.space_group_name_H-M   'P 1'
#
loop_
_entity.id
_entity.type
_entity.pdbx_description
1 polymer ?
#
loop_
_entity_poly.entity_id
_entity_poly.type
_entity_poly.pdbx_seq_one_letter_code
_entity_poly.pdbx_strand_id
1 'polypeptide(L)'
;ICLGMQLLGSTSFEESSTKGLNLNSLVYKPFVEKNKKKFHIGYNQVKFSNKSLLFKNIKQDSDFYFVHGYCAIQNKNNDIYGLSKFLKRFVASYESKNIFGVQFHPEKSQHNGLILLKNFLNL
;
A
#
# COMPACT_ATOMS: atom_id res chain seq x y z
N ILE A 1 4.27 -2.02 -7.23
CA ILE A 1 4.58 -0.76 -6.54
C ILE A 1 3.57 0.28 -6.99
N CYS A 2 3.05 1.10 -6.08
CA CYS A 2 2.14 2.22 -6.27
C CYS A 2 0.95 1.88 -7.20
N LEU A 3 0.89 2.43 -8.41
CA LEU A 3 -0.15 2.11 -9.40
C LEU A 3 -0.23 0.61 -9.69
N GLY A 4 0.92 -0.08 -9.72
CA GLY A 4 0.95 -1.53 -9.90
C GLY A 4 0.21 -2.29 -8.78
N MET A 5 0.30 -1.84 -7.52
CA MET A 5 -0.51 -2.38 -6.44
C MET A 5 -2.01 -2.11 -6.64
N GLN A 6 -2.36 -0.92 -7.11
CA GLN A 6 -3.76 -0.55 -7.36
C GLN A 6 -4.37 -1.42 -8.47
N LEU A 7 -3.59 -1.76 -9.50
CA LEU A 7 -4.01 -2.66 -10.58
C LEU A 7 -4.33 -4.10 -10.09
N LEU A 8 -3.71 -4.56 -9.00
CA LEU A 8 -4.03 -5.89 -8.41
C LEU A 8 -5.44 -5.93 -7.81
N GLY A 9 -6.02 -4.78 -7.49
CA GLY A 9 -7.35 -4.66 -6.87
C GLY A 9 -8.49 -5.05 -7.80
N SER A 10 -9.70 -5.04 -7.24
CA SER A 10 -10.92 -5.33 -7.99
C SER A 10 -11.42 -4.13 -8.79
N THR A 11 -11.33 -2.92 -8.21
CA THR A 11 -11.88 -1.70 -8.81
C THR A 11 -11.10 -0.47 -8.37
N SER A 12 -10.91 0.46 -9.28
CA SER A 12 -10.40 1.81 -9.01
C SER A 12 -11.39 2.86 -9.48
N PHE A 13 -11.43 4.00 -8.76
CA PHE A 13 -12.26 5.18 -9.07
C PHE A 13 -11.40 6.37 -9.49
N GLU A 14 -10.33 6.15 -10.25
CA GLU A 14 -9.42 7.21 -10.65
C GLU A 14 -10.06 8.20 -11.62
N GLU A 15 -10.60 7.74 -12.72
CA GLU A 15 -11.36 8.57 -13.67
C GLU A 15 -12.84 8.22 -13.67
N SER A 16 -13.12 6.93 -13.65
CA SER A 16 -14.44 6.34 -13.58
C SER A 16 -14.32 5.02 -12.80
N SER A 17 -15.40 4.27 -12.67
CA SER A 17 -15.33 2.92 -12.11
C SER A 17 -14.61 1.98 -13.09
N THR A 18 -13.32 1.77 -12.89
CA THR A 18 -12.46 0.93 -13.75
C THR A 18 -12.13 -0.37 -13.03
N LYS A 19 -12.30 -1.51 -13.72
CA LYS A 19 -11.94 -2.84 -13.20
C LYS A 19 -10.43 -3.02 -13.18
N GLY A 20 -9.89 -3.55 -12.08
CA GLY A 20 -8.52 -4.02 -11.96
C GLY A 20 -8.38 -5.50 -12.35
N LEU A 21 -7.23 -6.08 -12.04
CA LEU A 21 -6.93 -7.50 -12.30
C LEU A 21 -7.69 -8.47 -11.38
N ASN A 22 -8.34 -7.94 -10.34
CA ASN A 22 -9.10 -8.71 -9.34
C ASN A 22 -8.31 -9.85 -8.67
N LEU A 23 -7.00 -9.63 -8.47
CA LEU A 23 -6.13 -10.56 -7.74
C LEU A 23 -6.25 -10.39 -6.21
N ASN A 24 -6.88 -9.31 -5.78
CA ASN A 24 -7.37 -9.09 -4.44
C ASN A 24 -8.69 -8.30 -4.50
N SER A 25 -9.43 -8.27 -3.37
CA SER A 25 -10.73 -7.61 -3.27
C SER A 25 -10.65 -6.11 -2.89
N LEU A 26 -9.47 -5.51 -2.95
CA LEU A 26 -9.29 -4.10 -2.61
C LEU A 26 -9.95 -3.19 -3.65
N VAL A 27 -10.61 -2.16 -3.15
CA VAL A 27 -11.25 -1.11 -3.94
C VAL A 27 -10.56 0.21 -3.65
N TYR A 28 -10.06 0.86 -4.70
CA TYR A 28 -9.30 2.10 -4.57
C TYR A 28 -10.19 3.32 -4.81
N LYS A 29 -10.24 4.23 -3.82
CA LYS A 29 -11.02 5.46 -3.85
C LYS A 29 -10.13 6.66 -3.55
N PRO A 30 -10.45 7.87 -4.05
CA PRO A 30 -9.67 9.06 -3.79
C PRO A 30 -9.66 9.41 -2.29
N PHE A 31 -8.59 10.04 -1.84
CA PHE A 31 -8.63 10.84 -0.63
C PHE A 31 -9.45 12.09 -0.89
N VAL A 32 -10.44 12.32 -0.04
CA VAL A 32 -11.32 13.50 -0.15
C VAL A 32 -11.43 14.17 1.22
N GLU A 33 -11.25 15.48 1.24
CA GLU A 33 -11.50 16.35 2.38
C GLU A 33 -12.21 17.61 1.92
N LYS A 34 -13.33 17.97 2.59
CA LYS A 34 -14.17 19.12 2.20
C LYS A 34 -14.51 19.14 0.71
N ASN A 35 -14.90 17.97 0.16
CA ASN A 35 -15.27 17.76 -1.24
C ASN A 35 -14.12 18.01 -2.26
N LYS A 36 -12.87 18.08 -1.80
CA LYS A 36 -11.71 18.24 -2.68
C LYS A 36 -10.82 17.00 -2.60
N LYS A 37 -10.35 16.53 -3.77
CA LYS A 37 -9.34 15.47 -3.83
C LYS A 37 -8.04 15.95 -3.18
N LYS A 38 -7.39 15.04 -2.43
CA LYS A 38 -6.12 15.28 -1.75
C LYS A 38 -5.09 14.26 -2.20
N PHE A 39 -3.83 14.67 -2.16
CA PHE A 39 -2.70 13.81 -2.51
C PHE A 39 -1.82 13.63 -1.27
N HIS A 40 -1.49 12.38 -0.99
CA HIS A 40 -0.53 12.02 0.04
C HIS A 40 0.87 12.01 -0.58
N ILE A 41 1.70 13.00 -0.23
CA ILE A 41 3.06 13.16 -0.75
C ILE A 41 4.01 13.32 0.43
N GLY A 42 5.03 12.49 0.50
CA GLY A 42 6.07 12.53 1.52
C GLY A 42 6.25 11.24 2.30
N TYR A 43 7.09 11.30 3.33
CA TYR A 43 7.36 10.18 4.22
C TYR A 43 6.24 9.99 5.23
N ASN A 44 5.88 8.74 5.48
CA ASN A 44 4.91 8.40 6.51
C ASN A 44 5.15 6.98 7.04
N GLN A 45 4.75 6.75 8.28
CA GLN A 45 4.93 5.51 8.98
C GLN A 45 3.99 4.42 8.48
N VAL A 46 4.51 3.18 8.47
CA VAL A 46 3.73 1.99 8.16
C VAL A 46 3.74 1.04 9.35
N LYS A 47 2.53 0.70 9.84
CA LYS A 47 2.31 -0.38 10.81
C LYS A 47 2.01 -1.67 10.07
N PHE A 48 2.72 -2.74 10.37
CA PHE A 48 2.59 -4.01 9.67
C PHE A 48 2.53 -5.20 10.63
N SER A 49 2.03 -6.31 10.13
CA SER A 49 1.98 -7.58 10.88
C SER A 49 3.39 -8.16 11.04
N ASN A 50 3.67 -8.74 12.20
CA ASN A 50 4.91 -9.52 12.43
C ASN A 50 4.99 -10.78 11.55
N LYS A 51 3.89 -11.16 10.88
CA LYS A 51 3.85 -12.25 9.90
C LYS A 51 4.24 -11.81 8.48
N SER A 52 4.44 -10.52 8.27
CA SER A 52 4.81 -9.97 6.97
C SER A 52 6.20 -10.45 6.55
N LEU A 53 6.30 -10.95 5.34
CA LEU A 53 7.57 -11.36 4.73
C LEU A 53 8.33 -10.15 4.17
N LEU A 54 7.60 -9.17 3.63
CA LEU A 54 8.20 -7.94 3.09
C LEU A 54 8.90 -7.09 4.15
N PHE A 55 8.34 -7.04 5.37
CA PHE A 55 8.88 -6.18 6.44
C PHE A 55 9.83 -6.90 7.41
N LYS A 56 10.33 -8.08 7.05
CA LYS A 56 11.33 -8.80 7.85
C LYS A 56 12.55 -7.90 8.08
N ASN A 57 13.02 -7.81 9.33
CA ASN A 57 14.14 -6.96 9.75
C ASN A 57 13.92 -5.44 9.55
N ILE A 58 12.69 -5.01 9.39
CA ILE A 58 12.30 -3.59 9.41
C ILE A 58 11.61 -3.29 10.74
N LYS A 59 11.98 -2.18 11.37
CA LYS A 59 11.37 -1.73 12.63
C LYS A 59 9.93 -1.30 12.42
N GLN A 60 9.04 -1.59 13.39
CA GLN A 60 7.67 -1.06 13.38
C GLN A 60 7.66 0.47 13.31
N ASP A 61 6.63 1.01 12.67
CA ASP A 61 6.48 2.45 12.47
C ASP A 61 7.64 3.09 11.69
N SER A 62 8.35 2.31 10.86
CA SER A 62 9.34 2.85 9.92
C SER A 62 8.69 3.68 8.83
N ASP A 63 9.42 4.72 8.39
CA ASP A 63 8.97 5.62 7.35
C ASP A 63 9.21 5.06 5.95
N PHE A 64 8.22 5.31 5.07
CA PHE A 64 8.26 5.02 3.63
C PHE A 64 7.74 6.23 2.85
N TYR A 65 8.20 6.40 1.62
CA TYR A 65 7.84 7.52 0.77
C TYR A 65 6.59 7.22 -0.05
N PHE A 66 5.60 8.09 0.06
CA PHE A 66 4.32 8.02 -0.66
C PHE A 66 4.18 9.16 -1.67
N VAL A 67 3.53 8.87 -2.79
CA VAL A 67 3.02 9.88 -3.74
C VAL A 67 1.80 9.29 -4.45
N HIS A 68 0.61 9.50 -3.87
CA HIS A 68 -0.63 8.95 -4.43
C HIS A 68 -1.86 9.75 -3.99
N GLY A 69 -2.92 9.69 -4.78
CA GLY A 69 -4.20 10.33 -4.48
C GLY A 69 -5.33 9.33 -4.18
N TYR A 70 -5.07 8.03 -4.36
CA TYR A 70 -6.06 6.97 -4.19
C TYR A 70 -5.58 5.93 -3.19
N CYS A 71 -6.50 5.37 -2.43
CA CYS A 71 -6.18 4.39 -1.40
C CYS A 71 -7.27 3.34 -1.26
N ALA A 72 -6.90 2.18 -0.75
CA ALA A 72 -7.83 1.15 -0.32
C ALA A 72 -7.93 1.07 1.20
N ILE A 73 -9.09 0.67 1.71
CA ILE A 73 -9.32 0.36 3.12
C ILE A 73 -9.20 -1.15 3.30
N GLN A 74 -8.61 -1.57 4.42
CA GLN A 74 -8.45 -2.98 4.75
C GLN A 74 -9.81 -3.70 4.77
N ASN A 75 -9.89 -4.84 4.10
CA ASN A 75 -11.01 -5.75 4.16
C ASN A 75 -10.86 -6.73 5.33
N LYS A 76 -11.97 -7.29 5.78
CA LYS A 76 -11.99 -8.38 6.77
C LYS A 76 -11.70 -9.71 6.05
N ASN A 77 -10.44 -10.04 5.85
CA ASN A 77 -9.98 -11.31 5.29
C ASN A 77 -8.68 -11.73 5.99
N ASN A 78 -8.10 -12.85 5.59
CA ASN A 78 -6.88 -13.41 6.17
C ASN A 78 -5.58 -12.87 5.52
N ASP A 79 -5.67 -11.87 4.65
CA ASP A 79 -4.50 -11.27 4.01
C ASP A 79 -3.68 -10.46 5.02
N ILE A 80 -2.39 -10.37 4.77
CA ILE A 80 -1.46 -9.59 5.59
C ILE A 80 -1.39 -8.18 5.01
N TYR A 81 -1.67 -7.20 5.85
CA TYR A 81 -1.63 -5.79 5.48
C TYR A 81 -0.59 -5.02 6.28
N GLY A 82 0.09 -4.09 5.60
CA GLY A 82 0.68 -2.92 6.22
C GLY A 82 -0.29 -1.74 6.11
N LEU A 83 -0.40 -0.94 7.15
CA LEU A 83 -1.34 0.16 7.25
C LEU A 83 -0.61 1.48 7.52
N SER A 84 -1.06 2.54 6.88
CA SER A 84 -0.63 3.91 7.15
C SER A 84 -1.84 4.82 7.34
N LYS A 85 -1.62 6.10 7.68
CA LYS A 85 -2.68 7.07 7.92
C LYS A 85 -2.39 8.39 7.24
N PHE A 86 -3.28 8.79 6.33
CA PHE A 86 -3.36 10.13 5.76
C PHE A 86 -4.83 10.49 5.59
N LEU A 87 -5.33 11.50 6.29
CA LEU A 87 -6.77 11.81 6.47
C LEU A 87 -7.54 10.63 7.10
N LYS A 88 -7.38 9.43 6.57
CA LYS A 88 -7.95 8.17 7.07
C LYS A 88 -6.88 7.06 7.03
N ARG A 89 -7.12 5.96 7.76
CA ARG A 89 -6.28 4.76 7.68
C ARG A 89 -6.48 4.09 6.32
N PHE A 90 -5.39 3.61 5.72
CA PHE A 90 -5.42 2.96 4.41
C PHE A 90 -4.39 1.82 4.32
N VAL A 91 -4.57 0.95 3.34
CA VAL A 91 -3.67 -0.16 3.04
C VAL A 91 -2.41 0.38 2.36
N ALA A 92 -1.28 0.28 3.04
CA ALA A 92 0.04 0.68 2.54
C ALA A 92 0.79 -0.50 1.88
N SER A 93 0.50 -1.74 2.32
CA SER A 93 1.02 -2.96 1.70
C SER A 93 0.01 -4.09 1.79
N TYR A 94 0.16 -5.05 0.89
CA TYR A 94 -0.67 -6.23 0.75
C TYR A 94 0.19 -7.46 0.49
N GLU A 95 -0.07 -8.54 1.22
CA GLU A 95 0.59 -9.83 1.04
C GLU A 95 -0.45 -10.95 1.12
N SER A 96 -0.56 -11.74 0.10
CA SER A 96 -1.39 -12.95 0.07
C SER A 96 -0.82 -13.95 -0.92
N LYS A 97 -0.56 -15.17 -0.45
CA LYS A 97 0.07 -16.23 -1.24
C LYS A 97 1.39 -15.74 -1.87
N ASN A 98 1.47 -15.69 -3.19
CA ASN A 98 2.61 -15.21 -3.98
C ASN A 98 2.37 -13.80 -4.58
N ILE A 99 1.40 -13.06 -4.07
CA ILE A 99 1.05 -11.72 -4.54
C ILE A 99 1.44 -10.70 -3.47
N PHE A 100 2.27 -9.75 -3.86
CA PHE A 100 2.78 -8.69 -2.99
C PHE A 100 2.56 -7.34 -3.64
N GLY A 101 2.14 -6.36 -2.86
CA GLY A 101 1.93 -5.01 -3.33
C GLY A 101 2.26 -3.97 -2.26
N VAL A 102 2.83 -2.85 -2.67
CA VAL A 102 3.08 -1.69 -1.79
C VAL A 102 2.60 -0.42 -2.45
N GLN A 103 1.92 0.45 -1.68
CA GLN A 103 1.43 1.74 -2.17
C GLN A 103 2.52 2.80 -2.18
N PHE A 104 3.48 2.70 -1.29
CA PHE A 104 4.67 3.56 -1.26
C PHE A 104 5.70 3.16 -2.32
N HIS A 105 6.71 3.99 -2.50
CA HIS A 105 7.84 3.78 -3.40
C HIS A 105 9.05 3.29 -2.60
N PRO A 106 9.33 1.98 -2.55
CA PRO A 106 10.49 1.47 -1.82
C PRO A 106 11.81 2.01 -2.38
N GLU A 107 11.91 2.23 -3.70
CA GLU A 107 13.08 2.82 -4.34
C GLU A 107 13.37 4.27 -3.90
N LYS A 108 12.37 4.95 -3.29
CA LYS A 108 12.49 6.30 -2.70
C LYS A 108 12.47 6.29 -1.18
N SER A 109 12.40 5.11 -0.54
CA SER A 109 12.24 4.95 0.90
C SER A 109 13.54 4.66 1.63
N GLN A 110 14.66 5.12 1.09
CA GLN A 110 16.00 5.03 1.70
C GLN A 110 16.33 3.58 2.14
N HIS A 111 16.94 3.43 3.31
CA HIS A 111 17.39 2.13 3.84
C HIS A 111 16.24 1.14 4.04
N ASN A 112 15.09 1.59 4.56
CA ASN A 112 13.92 0.72 4.76
C ASN A 112 13.39 0.14 3.44
N GLY A 113 13.38 0.96 2.40
CA GLY A 113 12.99 0.55 1.05
C GLY A 113 13.94 -0.51 0.47
N LEU A 114 15.25 -0.33 0.66
CA LEU A 114 16.26 -1.30 0.21
C LEU A 114 16.14 -2.66 0.92
N ILE A 115 15.89 -2.67 2.24
CA ILE A 115 15.64 -3.89 3.00
C ILE A 115 14.38 -4.59 2.44
N LEU A 116 13.31 -3.84 2.23
CA LEU A 116 12.05 -4.40 1.72
C LEU A 116 12.22 -5.02 0.33
N LEU A 117 12.90 -4.33 -0.59
CA LEU A 117 13.21 -4.87 -1.92
C LEU A 117 14.08 -6.13 -1.84
N LYS A 118 15.10 -6.15 -0.95
CA LYS A 118 15.92 -7.34 -0.70
C LYS A 118 15.08 -8.49 -0.15
N ASN A 119 14.16 -8.22 0.78
CA ASN A 119 13.25 -9.25 1.29
C ASN A 119 12.40 -9.84 0.17
N PHE A 120 11.83 -9.01 -0.70
CA PHE A 120 11.03 -9.46 -1.84
C PHE A 120 11.85 -10.34 -2.81
N LEU A 121 13.09 -10.00 -3.09
CA LEU A 121 13.97 -10.79 -3.98
C LEU A 121 14.38 -12.14 -3.39
N ASN A 122 14.20 -12.35 -2.10
CA ASN A 122 14.56 -13.59 -1.39
C ASN A 122 13.32 -14.43 -0.99
N LEU A 123 12.15 -14.12 -1.54
CA LEU A 123 10.93 -14.92 -1.40
C LEU A 123 10.91 -16.04 -2.44
#